data_d82b974212b446a572587314e9df3f21
#
_entry.id   d82b974212b446a572587314e9df3f21
#
_cell.length_a   1.000
_cell.length_b   1.000
_cell.length_c   1.000
_cell.angle_alpha   90.00
_cell.angle_beta   90.00
_cell.angle_gamma   90.00
#
_symmetry.space_group_name_H-M   'P 1'
#
loop_
_entity.id
_entity.type
_entity.pdbx_description
1 polymer ?
#
loop_
_entity_poly.entity_id
_entity_poly.type
_entity_poly.pdbx_seq_one_letter_code
_entity_poly.pdbx_strand_id
1 'polypeptide(L)'
;MTHFIINCNLKLWPVIVQLYCGGSRDGALRLIDGSSDIAVNWSGGMHHAKKAEASGFCYVNDIVLAILEFLKVYHRVLYVDIDIHHGDGVEEAFYLTDRVMTVRSALYMCARVIA
;
A
#
# COMPACT_ATOMS: atom_id res chain seq x y z
N MET A 1 3.34 -17.12 28.12
CA MET A 1 2.70 -16.76 26.82
C MET A 1 1.57 -15.79 27.11
N THR A 2 1.82 -14.51 26.95
CA THR A 2 0.86 -13.46 27.23
C THR A 2 0.00 -13.24 25.99
N HIS A 3 -1.23 -13.70 26.00
CA HIS A 3 -2.20 -13.41 24.95
C HIS A 3 -2.56 -11.93 25.04
N PHE A 4 -2.01 -11.12 24.15
CA PHE A 4 -2.54 -9.79 23.87
C PHE A 4 -3.87 -9.97 23.11
N ILE A 5 -4.97 -10.02 23.83
CA ILE A 5 -6.30 -9.87 23.24
C ILE A 5 -6.45 -8.36 22.98
N ILE A 6 -6.14 -7.93 21.77
CA ILE A 6 -6.60 -6.63 21.30
C ILE A 6 -8.11 -6.77 21.14
N ASN A 7 -8.86 -6.28 22.12
CA ASN A 7 -10.30 -6.18 22.06
C ASN A 7 -10.67 -5.07 21.07
N CYS A 8 -10.39 -5.33 19.77
CA CYS A 8 -10.72 -4.43 18.69
C CYS A 8 -12.23 -4.44 18.53
N ASN A 9 -12.82 -3.29 18.82
CA ASN A 9 -14.22 -3.03 18.55
C ASN A 9 -14.46 -3.27 17.04
N LEU A 10 -14.97 -4.44 16.69
CA LEU A 10 -15.15 -4.92 15.30
C LEU A 10 -15.88 -3.91 14.39
N LYS A 11 -16.60 -2.95 14.99
CA LYS A 11 -17.29 -1.87 14.26
C LYS A 11 -16.36 -0.75 13.77
N LEU A 12 -15.17 -0.58 14.36
CA LEU A 12 -14.23 0.48 13.98
C LEU A 12 -13.25 0.04 12.88
N TRP A 13 -12.98 -1.25 12.75
CA TRP A 13 -12.03 -1.76 11.74
C TRP A 13 -12.38 -1.39 10.30
N PRO A 14 -13.64 -1.53 9.82
CA PRO A 14 -13.98 -1.12 8.47
C PRO A 14 -13.72 0.37 8.22
N VAL A 15 -13.94 1.21 9.23
CA VAL A 15 -13.71 2.67 9.13
C VAL A 15 -12.21 2.97 9.03
N ILE A 16 -11.39 2.33 9.85
CA ILE A 16 -9.92 2.50 9.82
C ILE A 16 -9.36 2.06 8.47
N VAL A 17 -9.80 0.90 7.97
CA VAL A 17 -9.41 0.39 6.65
C VAL A 17 -9.81 1.36 5.54
N GLN A 18 -11.03 1.87 5.57
CA GLN A 18 -11.51 2.85 4.60
C GLN A 18 -10.69 4.14 4.63
N LEU A 19 -10.30 4.62 5.82
CA LEU A 19 -9.53 5.85 5.97
C LEU A 19 -8.12 5.70 5.38
N TYR A 20 -7.37 4.66 5.72
CA TYR A 20 -6.02 4.55 5.20
C TYR A 20 -5.99 4.17 3.71
N CYS A 21 -6.91 3.32 3.24
CA CYS A 21 -7.04 3.02 1.82
C CYS A 21 -7.51 4.24 1.03
N GLY A 22 -8.47 4.99 1.57
CA GLY A 22 -8.96 6.23 1.00
C GLY A 22 -7.85 7.28 0.87
N GLY A 23 -7.01 7.41 1.90
CA GLY A 23 -5.86 8.32 1.88
C GLY A 23 -4.85 8.00 0.79
N SER A 24 -4.46 6.75 0.62
CA SER A 24 -3.55 6.34 -0.45
C SER A 24 -4.15 6.51 -1.84
N ARG A 25 -5.44 6.19 -1.98
CA ARG A 25 -6.17 6.39 -3.24
C ARG A 25 -6.33 7.88 -3.59
N ASP A 26 -6.72 8.72 -2.63
CA ASP A 26 -6.86 10.16 -2.82
C ASP A 26 -5.52 10.82 -3.17
N GLY A 27 -4.45 10.40 -2.49
CA GLY A 27 -3.09 10.81 -2.82
C GLY A 27 -2.72 10.49 -4.27
N ALA A 28 -3.01 9.27 -4.74
CA ALA A 28 -2.79 8.89 -6.13
C ALA A 28 -3.60 9.75 -7.11
N LEU A 29 -4.87 10.03 -6.82
CA LEU A 29 -5.72 10.86 -7.68
C LEU A 29 -5.21 12.29 -7.76
N ARG A 30 -4.73 12.88 -6.65
CA ARG A 30 -4.15 14.24 -6.63
C ARG A 30 -2.85 14.35 -7.41
N LEU A 31 -2.06 13.28 -7.43
CA LEU A 31 -0.85 13.21 -8.26
C LEU A 31 -1.20 13.08 -9.75
N ILE A 32 -2.24 12.31 -10.07
CA ILE A 32 -2.72 12.12 -11.44
C ILE A 32 -3.30 13.41 -12.04
N ASP A 33 -4.08 14.14 -11.27
CA ASP A 33 -4.71 15.38 -11.76
C ASP A 33 -3.80 16.61 -11.66
N GLY A 34 -2.59 16.46 -11.11
CA GLY A 34 -1.59 17.51 -10.98
C GLY A 34 -1.89 18.53 -9.88
N SER A 35 -2.85 18.26 -8.99
CA SER A 35 -3.15 19.13 -7.84
C SER A 35 -2.10 19.02 -6.72
N SER A 36 -1.22 18.03 -6.80
CA SER A 36 -0.09 17.83 -5.89
C SER A 36 1.09 17.19 -6.61
N ASP A 37 2.31 17.59 -6.25
CA ASP A 37 3.55 16.96 -6.73
C ASP A 37 4.00 15.81 -5.83
N ILE A 38 3.58 15.85 -4.56
CA ILE A 38 3.92 14.84 -3.55
C ILE A 38 2.67 14.58 -2.71
N ALA A 39 2.37 13.31 -2.46
CA ALA A 39 1.35 12.88 -1.53
C ALA A 39 1.94 11.93 -0.48
N VAL A 40 1.59 12.12 0.79
CA VAL A 40 2.06 11.29 1.90
C VAL A 40 0.86 10.81 2.71
N ASN A 41 0.75 9.50 2.84
CA ASN A 41 -0.25 8.87 3.71
C ASN A 41 0.44 8.11 4.85
N TRP A 42 0.52 8.73 6.02
CA TRP A 42 1.15 8.15 7.20
C TRP A 42 0.41 6.93 7.77
N SER A 43 -0.84 6.73 7.39
CA SER A 43 -1.68 5.63 7.88
C SER A 43 -1.65 4.41 6.97
N GLY A 44 -1.09 4.54 5.76
CA GLY A 44 -1.00 3.47 4.77
C GLY A 44 0.24 2.60 4.91
N GLY A 45 0.58 1.89 3.83
CA GLY A 45 1.75 1.02 3.78
C GLY A 45 1.46 -0.43 4.11
N MET A 46 0.23 -0.90 3.92
CA MET A 46 -0.22 -2.26 4.28
C MET A 46 0.21 -3.30 3.24
N HIS A 47 1.52 -3.46 3.06
CA HIS A 47 2.16 -4.19 1.96
C HIS A 47 2.02 -5.71 2.02
N HIS A 48 1.62 -6.29 3.16
CA HIS A 48 1.43 -7.74 3.31
C HIS A 48 0.02 -8.21 2.96
N ALA A 49 -0.98 -7.32 2.93
CA ALA A 49 -2.35 -7.73 2.65
C ALA A 49 -2.47 -8.29 1.23
N LYS A 50 -3.14 -9.43 1.10
CA LYS A 50 -3.31 -10.15 -0.16
C LYS A 50 -4.72 -9.98 -0.71
N LYS A 51 -4.96 -10.52 -1.91
CA LYS A 51 -6.22 -10.38 -2.62
C LYS A 51 -7.43 -10.89 -1.82
N ALA A 52 -7.26 -11.96 -1.05
CA ALA A 52 -8.36 -12.65 -0.38
C ALA A 52 -8.10 -12.91 1.12
N GLU A 53 -6.97 -12.43 1.65
CA GLU A 53 -6.63 -12.66 3.06
C GLU A 53 -5.83 -11.49 3.66
N ALA A 54 -6.02 -11.27 4.94
CA ALA A 54 -5.17 -10.41 5.75
C ALA A 54 -3.86 -11.14 6.08
N SER A 55 -2.74 -10.42 6.06
CA SER A 55 -1.42 -10.97 6.35
C SER A 55 -0.54 -9.92 7.00
N GLY A 56 0.40 -10.30 7.86
CA GLY A 56 1.38 -9.41 8.47
C GLY A 56 0.79 -8.16 9.13
N PHE A 57 -0.35 -8.30 9.82
CA PHE A 57 -1.14 -7.21 10.39
C PHE A 57 -1.79 -6.26 9.37
N CYS A 58 -1.68 -6.55 8.08
CA CYS A 58 -2.29 -5.78 6.99
C CYS A 58 -3.63 -6.43 6.59
N TYR A 59 -4.68 -5.60 6.43
CA TYR A 59 -6.03 -6.09 6.11
C TYR A 59 -6.42 -5.83 4.65
N VAL A 60 -6.16 -4.63 4.16
CA VAL A 60 -6.34 -4.28 2.75
C VAL A 60 -5.07 -3.58 2.27
N ASN A 61 -4.59 -3.92 1.10
CA ASN A 61 -3.38 -3.36 0.54
C ASN A 61 -3.67 -2.02 -0.15
N ASP A 62 -3.49 -0.94 0.60
CA ASP A 62 -3.71 0.43 0.11
C ASP A 62 -2.72 0.83 -0.98
N ILE A 63 -1.51 0.25 -0.97
CA ILE A 63 -0.48 0.47 -1.99
C ILE A 63 -0.96 -0.09 -3.33
N VAL A 64 -1.49 -1.31 -3.33
CA VAL A 64 -2.06 -1.93 -4.54
C VAL A 64 -3.20 -1.07 -5.08
N LEU A 65 -4.08 -0.54 -4.22
CA LEU A 65 -5.17 0.33 -4.65
C LEU A 65 -4.65 1.62 -5.30
N ALA A 66 -3.64 2.26 -4.73
CA ALA A 66 -3.00 3.45 -5.30
C ALA A 66 -2.34 3.15 -6.65
N ILE A 67 -1.59 2.04 -6.75
CA ILE A 67 -0.95 1.62 -8.00
C ILE A 67 -1.99 1.36 -9.09
N LEU A 68 -3.13 0.74 -8.75
CA LEU A 68 -4.21 0.52 -9.71
C LEU A 68 -4.82 1.82 -10.24
N GLU A 69 -4.89 2.88 -9.43
CA GLU A 69 -5.30 4.21 -9.93
C GLU A 69 -4.25 4.77 -10.90
N PHE A 70 -2.96 4.71 -10.56
CA PHE A 70 -1.88 5.14 -11.45
C PHE A 70 -1.89 4.40 -12.79
N LEU A 71 -2.15 3.10 -12.80
CA LEU A 71 -2.17 2.29 -14.02
C LEU A 71 -3.31 2.63 -14.99
N LYS A 72 -4.31 3.44 -14.58
CA LYS A 72 -5.34 3.96 -15.48
C LYS A 72 -4.81 5.05 -16.40
N VAL A 73 -3.74 5.74 -15.98
CA VAL A 73 -3.18 6.91 -16.68
C VAL A 73 -1.75 6.65 -17.15
N TYR A 74 -0.93 6.05 -16.31
CA TYR A 74 0.48 5.80 -16.61
C TYR A 74 0.71 4.40 -17.17
N HIS A 75 1.62 4.28 -18.11
CA HIS A 75 1.98 2.99 -18.69
C HIS A 75 2.72 2.08 -17.71
N ARG A 76 3.56 2.67 -16.86
CA ARG A 76 4.39 1.93 -15.89
C ARG A 76 4.43 2.67 -14.56
N VAL A 77 4.53 1.89 -13.49
CA VAL A 77 4.64 2.39 -12.11
C VAL A 77 5.85 1.71 -11.45
N LEU A 78 6.67 2.50 -10.77
CA LEU A 78 7.73 1.99 -9.91
C LEU A 78 7.26 2.04 -8.46
N TYR A 79 7.23 0.88 -7.82
CA TYR A 79 7.04 0.75 -6.39
C TYR A 79 8.37 0.43 -5.72
N VAL A 80 8.76 1.26 -4.75
CA VAL A 80 9.97 1.04 -3.95
C VAL A 80 9.56 0.80 -2.51
N ASP A 81 9.79 -0.42 -2.03
CA ASP A 81 9.54 -0.83 -0.65
C ASP A 81 10.85 -0.80 0.14
N ILE A 82 10.87 -0.03 1.19
CA ILE A 82 12.03 0.15 2.05
C ILE A 82 11.76 -0.30 3.48
N ASP A 83 10.60 -0.95 3.70
CA ASP A 83 10.34 -1.69 4.92
C ASP A 83 11.36 -2.84 5.05
N ILE A 84 11.68 -3.20 6.29
CA ILE A 84 12.59 -4.32 6.57
C ILE A 84 11.96 -5.67 6.18
N HIS A 85 10.63 -5.75 6.24
CA HIS A 85 9.90 -6.97 5.87
C HIS A 85 9.65 -6.98 4.36
N HIS A 86 9.56 -8.18 3.81
CA HIS A 86 9.23 -8.36 2.40
C HIS A 86 7.76 -8.03 2.12
N GLY A 87 7.50 -7.04 1.27
CA GLY A 87 6.15 -6.63 0.84
C GLY A 87 5.53 -7.62 -0.14
N ASP A 88 5.33 -8.86 0.32
CA ASP A 88 4.87 -9.99 -0.48
C ASP A 88 3.48 -9.76 -1.10
N GLY A 89 2.61 -9.02 -0.45
CA GLY A 89 1.27 -8.70 -0.96
C GLY A 89 1.31 -7.81 -2.20
N VAL A 90 2.20 -6.83 -2.27
CA VAL A 90 2.35 -5.98 -3.46
C VAL A 90 3.05 -6.73 -4.58
N GLU A 91 4.10 -7.49 -4.28
CA GLU A 91 4.79 -8.31 -5.26
C GLU A 91 3.83 -9.32 -5.91
N GLU A 92 3.07 -10.06 -5.10
CA GLU A 92 2.08 -11.03 -5.60
C GLU A 92 1.02 -10.38 -6.50
N ALA A 93 0.52 -9.20 -6.12
CA ALA A 93 -0.50 -8.49 -6.88
C ALA A 93 -0.06 -8.14 -8.30
N PHE A 94 1.22 -7.88 -8.51
CA PHE A 94 1.77 -7.42 -9.80
C PHE A 94 2.79 -8.37 -10.42
N TYR A 95 2.91 -9.58 -9.91
CA TYR A 95 3.90 -10.57 -10.37
C TYR A 95 3.80 -10.91 -11.86
N LEU A 96 2.60 -10.88 -12.43
CA LEU A 96 2.34 -11.27 -13.82
C LEU A 96 2.25 -10.08 -14.80
N THR A 97 2.67 -8.87 -14.39
CA THR A 97 2.61 -7.68 -15.25
C THR A 97 3.98 -6.99 -15.34
N ASP A 98 4.31 -6.53 -16.54
CA ASP A 98 5.49 -5.69 -16.80
C ASP A 98 5.24 -4.20 -16.57
N ARG A 99 4.01 -3.86 -16.18
CA ARG A 99 3.61 -2.46 -15.95
C ARG A 99 3.96 -1.94 -14.55
N VAL A 100 4.25 -2.84 -13.61
CA VAL A 100 4.64 -2.46 -12.24
C VAL A 100 5.98 -3.10 -11.92
N MET A 101 6.96 -2.27 -11.62
CA MET A 101 8.24 -2.72 -11.11
C MET A 101 8.22 -2.60 -9.60
N THR A 102 8.36 -3.73 -8.91
CA THR A 102 8.50 -3.78 -7.45
C THR A 102 9.97 -3.91 -7.08
N VAL A 103 10.49 -2.94 -6.35
CA VAL A 103 11.86 -2.93 -5.86
C VAL A 103 11.86 -2.92 -4.35
N ARG A 104 12.63 -3.82 -3.75
CA ARG A 104 12.83 -3.89 -2.30
C ARG A 104 14.26 -3.51 -1.97
N SER A 105 14.45 -2.66 -0.97
CA SER A 105 15.74 -2.42 -0.36
C SER A 105 15.87 -3.26 0.92
N ALA A 106 16.88 -4.12 1.00
CA ALA A 106 17.19 -4.89 2.21
C ALA A 106 17.98 -4.07 3.25
N LEU A 107 18.18 -2.78 3.03
CA LEU A 107 18.96 -1.90 3.88
C LEU A 107 18.10 -0.73 4.36
N TYR A 108 18.07 -0.54 5.66
CA TYR A 108 17.49 0.56 6.41
C TYR A 108 17.38 1.87 5.63
N MET A 109 16.23 2.24 5.19
CA MET A 109 15.79 3.64 4.97
C MET A 109 14.35 3.75 4.44
N CYS A 110 13.72 4.87 4.75
CA CYS A 110 12.31 5.27 4.57
C CYS A 110 11.75 5.28 3.12
N ALA A 111 10.51 4.84 2.89
CA ALA A 111 9.86 4.63 1.60
C ALA A 111 9.60 5.87 0.75
N ARG A 112 9.79 5.75 -0.56
CA ARG A 112 9.36 6.75 -1.53
C ARG A 112 8.71 6.07 -2.74
N VAL A 113 7.49 6.45 -3.07
CA VAL A 113 6.87 6.12 -4.35
C VAL A 113 7.26 7.19 -5.37
N ILE A 114 7.79 6.79 -6.50
CA ILE A 114 8.10 7.66 -7.62
C ILE A 114 7.22 7.22 -8.80
N ALA A 115 6.34 8.09 -9.23
CA ALA A 115 5.54 7.89 -10.44
C ALA A 115 6.27 8.45 -11.67
#